data_82671f7682df3ba0944acbaf72d63009
#
_entry.id   82671f7682df3ba0944acbaf72d63009
#
_cell.length_a   1.000
_cell.length_b   1.000
_cell.length_c   1.000
_cell.angle_alpha   90.00
_cell.angle_beta   90.00
_cell.angle_gamma   90.00
#
_symmetry.space_group_name_H-M   'P 1'
#
loop_
_entity.id
_entity.type
_entity.pdbx_description
1 polymer ?
#
loop_
_entity_poly.entity_id
_entity_poly.type
_entity_poly.pdbx_seq_one_letter_code
_entity_poly.pdbx_strand_id
1 'polypeptide(L)'
;MKPTLLVMAAGMGSRYGGVKQIDAVGMHGETLLDFGIFDAKNAGFGKVVFIIRKDIEKDFRERLFDRAARNMDAEYVFQSRDSLLTEEEIQISKNRTKPWGTIHAVLCAKDVVKTPFAVINSDDYYGRSAYETMSKYLVNLKNDDTTHAMVGFVLENTMSPSGSVTRAICNRKDGKLTDLVETFKIFWRDGKVISAFDDHEEVLTGKELVSMNFFGFTPKAFDSFQSYWDDFKKNHISEPKTECLLPSGVAEMIEKGEGSVEVLSSDDKWFGMTYPEDKPMVMSSLRAKIESGYYPEKLWEN
;
A
#
# COMPACT_ATOMS: atom_id res chain seq x y z
N MET A 1 -0.17 8.57 -20.67
CA MET A 1 0.73 9.27 -19.71
C MET A 1 1.33 8.20 -18.81
N LYS A 2 2.62 8.29 -18.42
CA LYS A 2 3.20 7.29 -17.50
C LYS A 2 2.65 7.51 -16.09
N PRO A 3 2.15 6.47 -15.40
CA PRO A 3 1.61 6.61 -14.06
C PRO A 3 2.69 6.86 -13.02
N THR A 4 2.29 7.40 -11.86
CA THR A 4 3.13 7.61 -10.68
C THR A 4 2.92 6.46 -9.67
N LEU A 5 4.00 5.96 -9.08
CA LEU A 5 3.94 5.07 -7.92
C LEU A 5 4.02 5.92 -6.65
N LEU A 6 3.00 5.87 -5.80
CA LEU A 6 2.95 6.55 -4.51
C LEU A 6 3.15 5.53 -3.39
N VAL A 7 4.21 5.70 -2.60
CA VAL A 7 4.63 4.75 -1.57
C VAL A 7 4.36 5.31 -0.19
N MET A 8 3.51 4.65 0.59
CA MET A 8 3.21 5.01 1.96
C MET A 8 4.32 4.49 2.90
N ALA A 9 5.27 5.35 3.22
CA ALA A 9 6.44 5.01 4.02
C ALA A 9 6.56 5.80 5.35
N ALA A 10 5.54 6.59 5.71
CA ALA A 10 5.53 7.37 6.96
C ALA A 10 5.17 6.54 8.21
N GLY A 11 4.52 5.38 8.04
CA GLY A 11 4.19 4.44 9.13
C GLY A 11 5.39 3.70 9.71
N MET A 12 6.58 4.05 9.32
CA MET A 12 7.84 3.34 9.56
C MET A 12 8.21 3.20 11.03
N GLY A 13 8.26 1.94 11.48
CA GLY A 13 9.24 1.55 12.49
C GLY A 13 8.84 1.63 13.95
N SER A 14 7.58 1.91 14.34
CA SER A 14 7.24 1.96 15.79
C SER A 14 7.30 0.58 16.50
N ARG A 15 7.22 -0.52 15.74
CA ARG A 15 7.22 -1.90 16.28
C ARG A 15 8.56 -2.64 16.09
N TYR A 16 9.46 -2.12 15.26
CA TYR A 16 10.68 -2.82 14.82
C TYR A 16 11.96 -2.30 15.50
N GLY A 17 11.88 -1.26 16.35
CA GLY A 17 13.06 -0.65 16.99
C GLY A 17 14.03 0.06 16.03
N GLY A 18 13.64 0.25 14.76
CA GLY A 18 14.43 0.89 13.71
C GLY A 18 13.59 1.21 12.46
N VAL A 19 14.23 1.70 11.40
CA VAL A 19 13.55 2.05 10.13
C VAL A 19 13.48 0.79 9.25
N LYS A 20 12.49 -0.04 9.51
CA LYS A 20 12.24 -1.36 8.93
C LYS A 20 12.28 -1.40 7.39
N GLN A 21 11.73 -0.39 6.74
CA GLN A 21 11.55 -0.35 5.29
C GLN A 21 12.84 -0.09 4.52
N ILE A 22 13.89 0.21 5.25
CA ILE A 22 15.24 0.42 4.69
C ILE A 22 16.22 -0.66 5.15
N ASP A 23 15.73 -1.74 5.79
CA ASP A 23 16.56 -2.91 6.08
C ASP A 23 16.86 -3.69 4.80
N ALA A 24 18.13 -4.03 4.63
CA ALA A 24 18.58 -4.84 3.51
C ALA A 24 18.02 -6.27 3.60
N VAL A 25 17.41 -6.72 2.51
CA VAL A 25 16.89 -8.08 2.32
C VAL A 25 17.45 -8.74 1.06
N GLY A 26 17.95 -7.96 0.11
CA GLY A 26 18.65 -8.43 -1.08
C GLY A 26 20.13 -8.69 -0.83
N MET A 27 20.79 -9.37 -1.78
CA MET A 27 22.20 -9.80 -1.65
C MET A 27 23.21 -8.64 -1.75
N HIS A 28 22.80 -7.52 -2.36
CA HIS A 28 23.65 -6.34 -2.55
C HIS A 28 23.18 -5.11 -1.77
N GLY A 29 22.41 -5.34 -0.69
CA GLY A 29 21.91 -4.29 0.18
C GLY A 29 20.58 -3.67 -0.27
N GLU A 30 19.89 -4.32 -1.21
CA GLU A 30 18.56 -3.90 -1.63
C GLU A 30 17.55 -4.09 -0.50
N THR A 31 16.65 -3.13 -0.35
CA THR A 31 15.49 -3.21 0.54
C THR A 31 14.35 -3.94 -0.17
N LEU A 32 13.31 -4.35 0.56
CA LEU A 32 12.11 -4.93 -0.05
C LEU A 32 11.48 -3.98 -1.07
N LEU A 33 11.49 -2.69 -0.77
CA LEU A 33 10.93 -1.67 -1.63
C LEU A 33 11.74 -1.45 -2.92
N ASP A 34 13.05 -1.72 -2.95
CA ASP A 34 13.84 -1.68 -4.19
C ASP A 34 13.29 -2.65 -5.24
N PHE A 35 12.86 -3.86 -4.84
CA PHE A 35 12.23 -4.83 -5.73
C PHE A 35 10.89 -4.30 -6.27
N GLY A 36 10.08 -3.67 -5.42
CA GLY A 36 8.83 -3.04 -5.85
C GLY A 36 9.06 -1.88 -6.84
N ILE A 37 10.06 -1.03 -6.60
CA ILE A 37 10.41 0.07 -7.50
C ILE A 37 10.96 -0.48 -8.84
N PHE A 38 11.75 -1.54 -8.80
CA PHE A 38 12.26 -2.21 -9.98
C PHE A 38 11.12 -2.76 -10.84
N ASP A 39 10.18 -3.47 -10.24
CA ASP A 39 9.01 -4.01 -10.94
C ASP A 39 8.12 -2.88 -11.48
N ALA A 40 7.87 -1.82 -10.72
CA ALA A 40 7.10 -0.66 -11.17
C ALA A 40 7.75 0.05 -12.36
N LYS A 41 9.08 0.28 -12.31
CA LYS A 41 9.84 0.87 -13.43
C LYS A 41 9.68 0.03 -14.69
N ASN A 42 9.85 -1.29 -14.58
CA ASN A 42 9.73 -2.21 -15.72
C ASN A 42 8.29 -2.33 -16.22
N ALA A 43 7.30 -2.19 -15.35
CA ALA A 43 5.89 -2.12 -15.71
C ALA A 43 5.48 -0.80 -16.39
N GLY A 44 6.37 0.21 -16.43
CA GLY A 44 6.14 1.46 -17.15
C GLY A 44 5.71 2.65 -16.28
N PHE A 45 5.78 2.55 -14.95
CA PHE A 45 5.66 3.73 -14.09
C PHE A 45 6.78 4.72 -14.39
N GLY A 46 6.45 6.01 -14.45
CA GLY A 46 7.40 7.05 -14.82
C GLY A 46 8.04 7.76 -13.65
N LYS A 47 7.38 7.75 -12.50
CA LYS A 47 7.80 8.47 -11.29
C LYS A 47 7.47 7.65 -10.05
N VAL A 48 8.31 7.76 -9.02
CA VAL A 48 7.99 7.29 -7.66
C VAL A 48 7.95 8.47 -6.70
N VAL A 49 6.91 8.55 -5.89
CA VAL A 49 6.77 9.54 -4.81
C VAL A 49 6.67 8.80 -3.48
N PHE A 50 7.51 9.17 -2.53
CA PHE A 50 7.50 8.56 -1.21
C PHE A 50 6.87 9.51 -0.20
N ILE A 51 6.00 9.00 0.65
CA ILE A 51 5.48 9.72 1.80
C ILE A 51 6.26 9.26 3.02
N ILE A 52 7.05 10.14 3.62
CA ILE A 52 7.92 9.81 4.76
C ILE A 52 7.70 10.76 5.94
N ARG A 53 8.26 10.42 7.11
CA ARG A 53 8.39 11.36 8.22
C ARG A 53 9.72 12.11 8.12
N LYS A 54 9.74 13.33 8.63
CA LYS A 54 10.95 14.17 8.61
C LYS A 54 12.12 13.58 9.40
N ASP A 55 11.83 12.91 10.51
CA ASP A 55 12.84 12.33 11.42
C ASP A 55 13.66 11.18 10.81
N ILE A 56 13.15 10.54 9.75
CA ILE A 56 13.85 9.44 9.06
C ILE A 56 14.51 9.87 7.74
N GLU A 57 14.39 11.14 7.35
CA GLU A 57 14.82 11.62 6.03
C GLU A 57 16.26 11.24 5.68
N LYS A 58 17.20 11.42 6.62
CA LYS A 58 18.62 11.10 6.39
C LYS A 58 18.83 9.63 6.06
N ASP A 59 18.36 8.75 6.93
CA ASP A 59 18.51 7.30 6.76
C ASP A 59 17.78 6.80 5.50
N PHE A 60 16.60 7.35 5.22
CA PHE A 60 15.83 7.05 4.03
C PHE A 60 16.57 7.44 2.75
N ARG A 61 17.19 8.63 2.71
CA ARG A 61 17.96 9.07 1.56
C ARG A 61 19.17 8.17 1.30
N GLU A 62 19.98 7.93 2.33
CA GLU A 62 21.22 7.16 2.22
C GLU A 62 20.98 5.70 1.81
N ARG A 63 19.89 5.09 2.30
CA ARG A 63 19.66 3.65 2.13
C ARG A 63 18.73 3.28 0.98
N LEU A 64 17.87 4.18 0.53
CA LEU A 64 16.86 3.89 -0.51
C LEU A 64 16.74 5.00 -1.56
N PHE A 65 16.43 6.25 -1.13
CA PHE A 65 16.01 7.30 -2.06
C PHE A 65 17.06 7.63 -3.11
N ASP A 66 18.32 7.83 -2.71
CA ASP A 66 19.40 8.21 -3.62
C ASP A 66 19.67 7.09 -4.66
N ARG A 67 19.39 5.82 -4.32
CA ARG A 67 19.44 4.70 -5.25
C ARG A 67 18.24 4.70 -6.20
N ALA A 68 17.03 4.88 -5.70
CA ALA A 68 15.82 4.99 -6.52
C ALA A 68 15.92 6.16 -7.50
N ALA A 69 16.38 7.33 -7.06
CA ALA A 69 16.50 8.55 -7.87
C ALA A 69 17.53 8.43 -9.02
N ARG A 70 18.52 7.55 -8.90
CA ARG A 70 19.43 7.24 -10.03
C ARG A 70 18.75 6.41 -11.10
N ASN A 71 17.67 5.72 -10.77
CA ASN A 71 17.05 4.72 -11.65
C ASN A 71 15.71 5.15 -12.24
N MET A 72 14.98 6.07 -11.61
CA MET A 72 13.76 6.66 -12.14
C MET A 72 13.52 8.05 -11.53
N ASP A 73 12.61 8.82 -12.10
CA ASP A 73 12.18 10.09 -11.48
C ASP A 73 11.61 9.81 -10.08
N ALA A 74 12.19 10.43 -9.07
CA ALA A 74 11.86 10.17 -7.66
C ALA A 74 11.73 11.46 -6.87
N GLU A 75 10.70 11.52 -6.02
CA GLU A 75 10.42 12.63 -5.13
C GLU A 75 9.93 12.10 -3.78
N TYR A 76 10.03 12.89 -2.72
CA TYR A 76 9.39 12.55 -1.46
C TYR A 76 8.72 13.76 -0.82
N VAL A 77 7.66 13.48 -0.07
CA VAL A 77 6.89 14.45 0.71
C VAL A 77 6.86 14.03 2.17
N PHE A 78 6.59 14.99 3.05
CA PHE A 78 6.51 14.70 4.47
C PHE A 78 5.08 14.59 4.94
N GLN A 79 4.79 13.52 5.67
CA GLN A 79 3.63 13.41 6.54
C GLN A 79 4.06 13.71 7.98
N SER A 80 3.50 14.75 8.56
CA SER A 80 3.63 15.06 9.99
C SER A 80 2.25 15.06 10.65
N ARG A 81 2.21 15.06 11.98
CA ARG A 81 0.96 15.20 12.71
C ARG A 81 0.21 16.49 12.38
N ASP A 82 0.96 17.55 12.11
CA ASP A 82 0.41 18.89 11.90
C ASP A 82 0.15 19.22 10.40
N SER A 83 0.52 18.29 9.48
CA SER A 83 0.24 18.45 8.06
C SER A 83 -1.26 18.55 7.80
N LEU A 84 -1.67 19.41 6.87
CA LEU A 84 -3.06 19.58 6.43
C LEU A 84 -4.03 20.01 7.56
N LEU A 85 -3.52 20.59 8.64
CA LEU A 85 -4.28 21.15 9.76
C LEU A 85 -4.08 22.64 9.88
N THR A 86 -5.12 23.33 10.33
CA THR A 86 -5.03 24.74 10.77
C THR A 86 -4.39 24.83 12.17
N GLU A 87 -3.97 26.01 12.59
CA GLU A 87 -3.43 26.23 13.95
C GLU A 87 -4.43 25.84 15.05
N GLU A 88 -5.73 26.12 14.85
CA GLU A 88 -6.79 25.73 15.78
C GLU A 88 -6.91 24.20 15.85
N GLU A 89 -6.93 23.51 14.71
CA GLU A 89 -7.00 22.04 14.63
C GLU A 89 -5.79 21.37 15.30
N ILE A 90 -4.59 21.97 15.17
CA ILE A 90 -3.36 21.50 15.86
C ILE A 90 -3.54 21.59 17.38
N GLN A 91 -4.13 22.68 17.89
CA GLN A 91 -4.38 22.83 19.33
C GLN A 91 -5.42 21.83 19.85
N ILE A 92 -6.50 21.57 19.10
CA ILE A 92 -7.51 20.58 19.45
C ILE A 92 -6.88 19.18 19.49
N SER A 93 -6.03 18.85 18.53
CA SER A 93 -5.42 17.51 18.37
C SER A 93 -4.13 17.30 19.18
N LYS A 94 -3.75 18.21 20.08
CA LYS A 94 -2.46 18.16 20.83
C LYS A 94 -2.19 16.84 21.57
N ASN A 95 -3.23 16.13 21.99
CA ASN A 95 -3.14 14.84 22.70
C ASN A 95 -3.05 13.63 21.77
N ARG A 96 -2.96 13.84 20.44
CA ARG A 96 -2.90 12.76 19.49
C ARG A 96 -1.59 11.99 19.59
N THR A 97 -1.68 10.67 19.64
CA THR A 97 -0.55 9.75 19.81
C THR A 97 -0.27 8.88 18.57
N LYS A 98 -1.25 8.78 17.64
CA LYS A 98 -1.11 8.02 16.40
C LYS A 98 -1.06 8.94 15.17
N PRO A 99 -0.47 8.50 14.04
CA PRO A 99 -0.65 9.15 12.75
C PRO A 99 -2.13 9.28 12.39
N TRP A 100 -2.47 10.20 11.48
CA TRP A 100 -3.85 10.41 11.04
C TRP A 100 -4.41 9.30 10.14
N GLY A 101 -3.57 8.40 9.66
CA GLY A 101 -3.95 7.30 8.78
C GLY A 101 -3.55 7.52 7.33
N THR A 102 -3.98 6.58 6.49
CA THR A 102 -3.48 6.46 5.11
C THR A 102 -4.12 7.45 4.13
N ILE A 103 -5.35 7.92 4.35
CA ILE A 103 -5.92 9.04 3.57
C ILE A 103 -5.11 10.31 3.77
N HIS A 104 -4.81 10.66 5.01
CA HIS A 104 -3.99 11.83 5.30
C HIS A 104 -2.58 11.72 4.66
N ALA A 105 -1.98 10.52 4.69
CA ALA A 105 -0.71 10.28 4.02
C ALA A 105 -0.82 10.58 2.51
N VAL A 106 -1.79 10.00 1.83
CA VAL A 106 -2.03 10.18 0.39
C VAL A 106 -2.27 11.66 0.05
N LEU A 107 -3.05 12.38 0.85
CA LEU A 107 -3.32 13.81 0.65
C LEU A 107 -2.07 14.68 0.77
N CYS A 108 -1.07 14.31 1.59
CA CYS A 108 0.21 15.03 1.66
C CYS A 108 0.96 15.03 0.32
N ALA A 109 0.64 14.11 -0.60
CA ALA A 109 1.27 14.03 -1.93
C ALA A 109 0.46 14.71 -3.04
N LYS A 110 -0.70 15.33 -2.75
CA LYS A 110 -1.61 15.92 -3.75
C LYS A 110 -0.92 16.91 -4.69
N ASP A 111 0.03 17.69 -4.18
CA ASP A 111 0.68 18.75 -4.96
C ASP A 111 1.75 18.23 -5.91
N VAL A 112 2.29 17.02 -5.68
CA VAL A 112 3.38 16.42 -6.48
C VAL A 112 2.92 15.28 -7.37
N VAL A 113 1.73 14.71 -7.12
CA VAL A 113 1.13 13.64 -7.95
C VAL A 113 0.15 14.26 -8.94
N LYS A 114 0.55 14.35 -10.21
CA LYS A 114 -0.21 15.03 -11.27
C LYS A 114 -0.64 14.10 -12.42
N THR A 115 -0.41 12.80 -12.28
CA THR A 115 -0.79 11.77 -13.26
C THR A 115 -1.61 10.69 -12.57
N PRO A 116 -2.31 9.80 -13.28
CA PRO A 116 -2.84 8.58 -12.67
C PRO A 116 -1.76 7.89 -11.85
N PHE A 117 -2.11 7.35 -10.69
CA PHE A 117 -1.12 6.87 -9.73
C PHE A 117 -1.58 5.61 -9.02
N ALA A 118 -0.62 4.80 -8.63
CA ALA A 118 -0.85 3.65 -7.75
C ALA A 118 -0.35 3.95 -6.34
N VAL A 119 -1.08 3.49 -5.34
CA VAL A 119 -0.70 3.58 -3.91
C VAL A 119 -0.34 2.20 -3.41
N ILE A 120 0.82 2.09 -2.73
CA ILE A 120 1.30 0.86 -2.11
C ILE A 120 1.83 1.10 -0.69
N ASN A 121 1.89 0.03 0.10
CA ASN A 121 2.63 0.02 1.35
C ASN A 121 4.13 -0.17 1.07
N SER A 122 4.98 0.36 1.93
CA SER A 122 6.45 0.28 1.78
C SER A 122 7.06 -1.03 2.29
N ASP A 123 6.30 -1.82 3.01
CA ASP A 123 6.75 -3.05 3.69
C ASP A 123 6.16 -4.34 3.08
N ASP A 124 5.56 -4.21 1.91
CA ASP A 124 4.90 -5.29 1.19
C ASP A 124 5.60 -5.60 -0.14
N TYR A 125 5.69 -6.90 -0.43
CA TYR A 125 6.06 -7.42 -1.75
C TYR A 125 4.80 -7.80 -2.52
N TYR A 126 4.59 -7.19 -3.67
CA TYR A 126 3.39 -7.38 -4.48
C TYR A 126 3.59 -8.28 -5.70
N GLY A 127 4.84 -8.45 -6.15
CA GLY A 127 5.18 -9.18 -7.38
C GLY A 127 4.99 -8.37 -8.66
N ARG A 128 5.66 -8.79 -9.71
CA ARG A 128 5.74 -8.07 -10.99
C ARG A 128 4.39 -7.95 -11.68
N SER A 129 3.58 -9.02 -11.70
CA SER A 129 2.31 -9.02 -12.43
C SER A 129 1.31 -8.01 -11.84
N ALA A 130 1.36 -7.73 -10.55
CA ALA A 130 0.53 -6.72 -9.91
C ALA A 130 0.85 -5.31 -10.45
N TYR A 131 2.13 -4.96 -10.57
CA TYR A 131 2.54 -3.66 -11.14
C TYR A 131 2.21 -3.56 -12.64
N GLU A 132 2.44 -4.63 -13.40
CA GLU A 132 2.11 -4.67 -14.83
C GLU A 132 0.60 -4.49 -15.06
N THR A 133 -0.22 -5.21 -14.31
CA THR A 133 -1.68 -5.15 -14.39
C THR A 133 -2.19 -3.75 -14.04
N MET A 134 -1.70 -3.17 -12.95
CA MET A 134 -2.06 -1.82 -12.53
C MET A 134 -1.59 -0.77 -13.55
N SER A 135 -0.35 -0.87 -14.04
CA SER A 135 0.18 0.07 -15.02
C SER A 135 -0.62 0.04 -16.33
N LYS A 136 -0.94 -1.16 -16.85
CA LYS A 136 -1.78 -1.33 -18.06
C LYS A 136 -3.15 -0.67 -17.90
N TYR A 137 -3.72 -0.68 -16.70
CA TYR A 137 -4.98 0.00 -16.44
C TYR A 137 -4.79 1.52 -16.40
N LEU A 138 -3.86 2.02 -15.58
CA LEU A 138 -3.68 3.45 -15.33
C LEU A 138 -3.26 4.26 -16.56
N VAL A 139 -2.47 3.70 -17.48
CA VAL A 139 -2.00 4.42 -18.68
C VAL A 139 -3.15 4.83 -19.62
N ASN A 140 -4.31 4.16 -19.52
CA ASN A 140 -5.49 4.43 -20.31
C ASN A 140 -6.42 5.48 -19.67
N LEU A 141 -6.17 5.88 -18.42
CA LEU A 141 -7.01 6.84 -17.71
C LEU A 141 -6.56 8.29 -17.97
N LYS A 142 -7.52 9.19 -17.91
CA LYS A 142 -7.30 10.63 -17.84
C LYS A 142 -7.30 11.09 -16.37
N ASN A 143 -6.76 12.28 -16.12
CA ASN A 143 -6.65 12.81 -14.76
C ASN A 143 -8.02 13.10 -14.10
N ASP A 144 -9.06 13.34 -14.88
CA ASP A 144 -10.43 13.66 -14.46
C ASP A 144 -11.40 12.46 -14.49
N ASP A 145 -10.92 11.28 -14.90
CA ASP A 145 -11.73 10.07 -14.81
C ASP A 145 -12.06 9.73 -13.35
N THR A 146 -13.28 9.25 -13.11
CA THR A 146 -13.77 8.81 -11.80
C THR A 146 -13.76 7.28 -11.67
N THR A 147 -13.12 6.60 -12.62
CA THR A 147 -12.91 5.16 -12.59
C THR A 147 -11.53 4.89 -12.05
N HIS A 148 -11.45 4.11 -10.98
CA HIS A 148 -10.25 3.75 -10.27
C HIS A 148 -10.06 2.24 -10.30
N ALA A 149 -8.98 1.71 -9.73
CA ALA A 149 -8.76 0.28 -9.65
C ALA A 149 -8.13 -0.13 -8.31
N MET A 150 -8.19 -1.42 -8.05
CA MET A 150 -7.34 -2.06 -7.05
C MET A 150 -6.82 -3.39 -7.59
N VAL A 151 -5.68 -3.86 -7.12
CA VAL A 151 -5.23 -5.23 -7.35
C VAL A 151 -5.69 -6.10 -6.19
N GLY A 152 -6.58 -7.05 -6.49
CA GLY A 152 -6.95 -8.12 -5.57
C GLY A 152 -5.98 -9.28 -5.70
N PHE A 153 -5.53 -9.82 -4.57
CA PHE A 153 -4.67 -11.00 -4.50
C PHE A 153 -5.48 -12.22 -4.12
N VAL A 154 -5.17 -13.36 -4.70
CA VAL A 154 -5.79 -14.63 -4.31
C VAL A 154 -5.47 -14.91 -2.85
N LEU A 155 -6.48 -15.17 -2.03
CA LEU A 155 -6.36 -15.31 -0.57
C LEU A 155 -5.25 -16.29 -0.17
N GLU A 156 -5.19 -17.48 -0.78
CA GLU A 156 -4.16 -18.49 -0.46
C GLU A 156 -2.74 -18.01 -0.73
N ASN A 157 -2.53 -17.05 -1.66
CA ASN A 157 -1.25 -16.44 -1.96
C ASN A 157 -0.84 -15.36 -0.96
N THR A 158 -1.69 -15.05 0.01
CA THR A 158 -1.44 -14.03 1.07
C THR A 158 -1.43 -14.64 2.47
N MET A 159 -1.53 -15.96 2.57
CA MET A 159 -1.58 -16.66 3.85
C MET A 159 -0.20 -16.74 4.51
N SER A 160 -0.18 -16.71 5.84
CA SER A 160 1.03 -16.95 6.63
C SER A 160 1.21 -18.44 6.87
N PRO A 161 2.44 -18.98 6.76
CA PRO A 161 2.71 -20.36 7.17
C PRO A 161 2.73 -20.53 8.70
N SER A 162 2.82 -19.45 9.46
CA SER A 162 3.13 -19.47 10.91
C SER A 162 1.95 -19.02 11.78
N GLY A 163 0.76 -18.76 11.20
CA GLY A 163 -0.37 -18.31 12.01
C GLY A 163 -1.55 -17.82 11.21
N SER A 164 -2.53 -17.27 11.91
CA SER A 164 -3.69 -16.66 11.28
C SER A 164 -3.40 -15.27 10.73
N VAL A 165 -4.11 -14.89 9.68
CA VAL A 165 -4.06 -13.56 9.07
C VAL A 165 -5.44 -12.90 9.12
N THR A 166 -5.48 -11.58 8.98
CA THR A 166 -6.69 -10.79 8.73
C THR A 166 -6.60 -10.23 7.31
N ARG A 167 -7.68 -10.37 6.53
CA ARG A 167 -7.74 -9.88 5.16
C ARG A 167 -9.08 -9.21 4.87
N ALA A 168 -9.07 -8.19 4.04
CA ALA A 168 -10.28 -7.59 3.51
C ALA A 168 -10.66 -8.30 2.20
N ILE A 169 -11.72 -9.10 2.24
CA ILE A 169 -12.26 -9.79 1.05
C ILE A 169 -12.94 -8.76 0.15
N CYS A 170 -12.63 -8.79 -1.14
CA CYS A 170 -13.18 -7.90 -2.14
C CYS A 170 -14.52 -8.46 -2.68
N ASN A 171 -15.63 -7.94 -2.21
CA ASN A 171 -16.91 -8.17 -2.84
C ASN A 171 -17.01 -7.34 -4.11
N ARG A 172 -17.49 -7.96 -5.21
CA ARG A 172 -17.54 -7.31 -6.52
C ARG A 172 -18.79 -7.68 -7.30
N LYS A 173 -19.27 -6.74 -8.11
CA LYS A 173 -20.32 -6.95 -9.09
C LYS A 173 -19.87 -6.39 -10.44
N ASP A 174 -19.99 -7.17 -11.49
CA ASP A 174 -19.57 -6.79 -12.86
C ASP A 174 -18.13 -6.25 -12.93
N GLY A 175 -17.21 -6.87 -12.17
CA GLY A 175 -15.79 -6.48 -12.10
C GLY A 175 -15.49 -5.32 -11.13
N LYS A 176 -16.50 -4.58 -10.69
CA LYS A 176 -16.34 -3.42 -9.80
C LYS A 176 -16.47 -3.79 -8.33
N LEU A 177 -15.65 -3.18 -7.51
CA LEU A 177 -15.71 -3.31 -6.07
C LEU A 177 -17.06 -2.77 -5.54
N THR A 178 -17.72 -3.57 -4.73
CA THR A 178 -18.93 -3.16 -4.01
C THR A 178 -18.67 -2.96 -2.52
N ASP A 179 -17.76 -3.74 -1.97
CA ASP A 179 -17.43 -3.69 -0.56
C ASP A 179 -16.08 -4.38 -0.26
N LEU A 180 -15.45 -4.01 0.86
CA LEU A 180 -14.28 -4.64 1.44
C LEU A 180 -14.64 -5.19 2.82
N VAL A 181 -14.81 -6.51 2.91
CA VAL A 181 -15.22 -7.18 4.14
C VAL A 181 -13.99 -7.66 4.91
N GLU A 182 -13.72 -7.00 6.04
CA GLU A 182 -12.62 -7.41 6.91
C GLU A 182 -12.93 -8.77 7.56
N THR A 183 -12.11 -9.76 7.25
CA THR A 183 -12.26 -11.16 7.66
C THR A 183 -11.08 -11.54 8.54
N PHE A 184 -11.37 -11.97 9.76
CA PHE A 184 -10.38 -12.17 10.82
C PHE A 184 -10.00 -13.63 10.97
N LYS A 185 -8.84 -13.89 11.62
CA LYS A 185 -8.38 -15.23 12.02
C LYS A 185 -8.47 -16.27 10.89
N ILE A 186 -7.96 -15.93 9.71
CA ILE A 186 -7.92 -16.84 8.56
C ILE A 186 -6.66 -17.68 8.65
N PHE A 187 -6.77 -19.00 8.58
CA PHE A 187 -5.65 -19.93 8.70
C PHE A 187 -5.91 -21.25 7.95
N TRP A 188 -4.84 -22.02 7.75
CA TRP A 188 -4.91 -23.35 7.18
C TRP A 188 -5.23 -24.40 8.26
N ARG A 189 -6.18 -25.29 7.99
CA ARG A 189 -6.47 -26.49 8.80
C ARG A 189 -6.95 -27.63 7.90
N ASP A 190 -6.26 -28.77 7.96
CA ASP A 190 -6.57 -29.99 7.19
C ASP A 190 -6.75 -29.72 5.68
N GLY A 191 -5.90 -28.88 5.10
CA GLY A 191 -5.93 -28.52 3.67
C GLY A 191 -7.07 -27.58 3.28
N LYS A 192 -7.78 -26.99 4.24
CA LYS A 192 -8.84 -26.00 4.03
C LYS A 192 -8.45 -24.65 4.60
N VAL A 193 -8.91 -23.59 3.96
CA VAL A 193 -8.82 -22.22 4.48
C VAL A 193 -10.02 -21.99 5.38
N ILE A 194 -9.78 -21.67 6.64
CA ILE A 194 -10.81 -21.43 7.66
C ILE A 194 -10.74 -19.99 8.12
N SER A 195 -11.88 -19.35 8.25
CA SER A 195 -12.04 -18.09 8.99
C SER A 195 -12.76 -18.40 10.30
N ALA A 196 -12.17 -18.02 11.43
CA ALA A 196 -12.76 -18.22 12.75
C ALA A 196 -13.38 -16.93 13.27
N PHE A 197 -14.66 -16.96 13.57
CA PHE A 197 -15.42 -15.96 14.30
C PHE A 197 -15.50 -16.35 15.78
N ASP A 198 -16.10 -15.53 16.61
CA ASP A 198 -16.15 -15.82 18.04
C ASP A 198 -17.14 -16.97 18.37
N ASP A 199 -18.15 -17.17 17.52
CA ASP A 199 -19.24 -18.12 17.72
C ASP A 199 -19.32 -19.23 16.63
N HIS A 200 -18.63 -19.10 15.51
CA HIS A 200 -18.63 -20.06 14.42
C HIS A 200 -17.35 -20.00 13.57
N GLU A 201 -17.24 -20.94 12.66
CA GLU A 201 -16.17 -20.97 11.65
C GLU A 201 -16.78 -21.11 10.25
N GLU A 202 -16.13 -20.47 9.30
CA GLU A 202 -16.49 -20.57 7.88
C GLU A 202 -15.34 -21.18 7.07
N VAL A 203 -15.69 -22.04 6.12
CA VAL A 203 -14.74 -22.59 5.14
C VAL A 203 -14.70 -21.65 3.95
N LEU A 204 -13.54 -21.06 3.71
CA LEU A 204 -13.27 -20.25 2.53
C LEU A 204 -12.71 -21.13 1.41
N THR A 205 -12.86 -20.68 0.17
CA THR A 205 -12.33 -21.41 -1.01
C THR A 205 -10.83 -21.28 -1.16
N GLY A 206 -10.24 -20.21 -0.58
CA GLY A 206 -8.87 -19.79 -0.79
C GLY A 206 -8.68 -18.99 -2.09
N LYS A 207 -9.72 -18.90 -2.94
CA LYS A 207 -9.71 -18.22 -4.23
C LYS A 207 -10.36 -16.82 -4.18
N GLU A 208 -10.86 -16.42 -3.04
CA GLU A 208 -11.36 -15.07 -2.82
C GLU A 208 -10.25 -14.06 -3.15
N LEU A 209 -10.63 -12.95 -3.77
CA LEU A 209 -9.72 -11.82 -3.91
C LEU A 209 -9.71 -10.99 -2.64
N VAL A 210 -8.53 -10.65 -2.16
CA VAL A 210 -8.34 -9.83 -0.95
C VAL A 210 -7.53 -8.58 -1.26
N SER A 211 -7.82 -7.52 -0.52
CA SER A 211 -7.07 -6.27 -0.60
C SER A 211 -5.76 -6.38 0.19
N MET A 212 -4.68 -5.95 -0.46
CA MET A 212 -3.37 -5.74 0.17
C MET A 212 -2.93 -4.27 0.04
N ASN A 213 -3.91 -3.34 0.00
CA ASN A 213 -3.69 -1.89 -0.15
C ASN A 213 -2.98 -1.48 -1.45
N PHE A 214 -3.11 -2.26 -2.53
CA PHE A 214 -2.62 -1.85 -3.84
C PHE A 214 -3.76 -1.23 -4.65
N PHE A 215 -3.90 0.08 -4.55
CA PHE A 215 -4.94 0.85 -5.24
C PHE A 215 -4.36 1.67 -6.38
N GLY A 216 -5.17 1.94 -7.41
CA GLY A 216 -4.85 2.82 -8.53
C GLY A 216 -5.92 3.89 -8.69
N PHE A 217 -5.49 5.14 -8.78
CA PHE A 217 -6.35 6.32 -8.82
C PHE A 217 -5.98 7.27 -9.94
N THR A 218 -6.93 8.09 -10.34
CA THR A 218 -6.65 9.34 -11.04
C THR A 218 -6.46 10.48 -10.04
N PRO A 219 -5.85 11.61 -10.41
CA PRO A 219 -5.79 12.80 -9.55
C PRO A 219 -7.16 13.28 -9.06
N LYS A 220 -8.25 12.97 -9.79
CA LYS A 220 -9.62 13.31 -9.37
C LYS A 220 -10.00 12.72 -8.00
N ALA A 221 -9.45 11.56 -7.64
CA ALA A 221 -9.69 10.93 -6.33
C ALA A 221 -9.27 11.81 -5.14
N PHE A 222 -8.32 12.73 -5.33
CA PHE A 222 -7.95 13.66 -4.26
C PHE A 222 -9.11 14.55 -3.78
N ASP A 223 -10.09 14.82 -4.63
CA ASP A 223 -11.25 15.61 -4.22
C ASP A 223 -12.14 14.84 -3.26
N SER A 224 -12.43 13.57 -3.55
CA SER A 224 -13.18 12.68 -2.63
C SER A 224 -12.40 12.42 -1.35
N PHE A 225 -11.09 12.18 -1.44
CA PHE A 225 -10.25 12.00 -0.24
C PHE A 225 -10.18 13.25 0.63
N GLN A 226 -10.16 14.45 0.02
CA GLN A 226 -10.21 15.70 0.77
C GLN A 226 -11.54 15.87 1.49
N SER A 227 -12.66 15.60 0.81
CA SER A 227 -14.00 15.63 1.42
C SER A 227 -14.09 14.67 2.61
N TYR A 228 -13.62 13.41 2.43
CA TYR A 228 -13.59 12.42 3.49
C TYR A 228 -12.70 12.84 4.68
N TRP A 229 -11.52 13.42 4.41
CA TRP A 229 -10.63 13.96 5.43
C TRP A 229 -11.27 15.10 6.21
N ASP A 230 -11.96 16.03 5.53
CA ASP A 230 -12.62 17.16 6.17
C ASP A 230 -13.78 16.71 7.07
N ASP A 231 -14.54 15.71 6.65
CA ASP A 231 -15.62 15.12 7.47
C ASP A 231 -15.04 14.30 8.63
N PHE A 232 -13.94 13.56 8.42
CA PHE A 232 -13.23 12.86 9.48
C PHE A 232 -12.73 13.83 10.56
N LYS A 233 -12.13 14.96 10.19
CA LYS A 233 -11.66 15.98 11.13
C LYS A 233 -12.81 16.53 12.00
N LYS A 234 -13.95 16.85 11.42
CA LYS A 234 -15.12 17.36 12.17
C LYS A 234 -15.54 16.41 13.31
N ASN A 235 -15.45 15.10 13.07
CA ASN A 235 -15.97 14.11 13.99
C ASN A 235 -14.91 13.54 14.94
N HIS A 236 -13.62 13.48 14.53
CA HIS A 236 -12.58 12.68 15.21
C HIS A 236 -11.30 13.44 15.56
N ILE A 237 -11.23 14.76 15.32
CA ILE A 237 -10.00 15.54 15.50
C ILE A 237 -9.46 15.51 16.94
N SER A 238 -10.34 15.43 17.94
CA SER A 238 -9.97 15.35 19.37
C SER A 238 -9.59 13.93 19.82
N GLU A 239 -9.83 12.92 19.01
CA GLU A 239 -9.57 11.53 19.35
C GLU A 239 -8.08 11.18 19.19
N PRO A 240 -7.43 10.58 20.20
CA PRO A 240 -5.99 10.40 20.18
C PRO A 240 -5.49 9.26 19.26
N LYS A 241 -6.37 8.36 18.81
CA LYS A 241 -5.97 7.10 18.16
C LYS A 241 -6.73 6.74 16.88
N THR A 242 -7.89 7.36 16.61
CA THR A 242 -8.71 7.01 15.42
C THR A 242 -8.01 7.42 14.15
N GLU A 243 -8.00 6.54 13.14
CA GLU A 243 -7.25 6.72 11.90
C GLU A 243 -8.19 6.83 10.70
N CYS A 244 -7.90 7.78 9.82
CA CYS A 244 -8.58 8.01 8.55
C CYS A 244 -7.95 7.08 7.49
N LEU A 245 -8.58 5.91 7.27
CA LEU A 245 -8.00 4.83 6.46
C LEU A 245 -8.37 4.94 4.99
N LEU A 246 -7.46 4.59 4.10
CA LEU A 246 -7.68 4.58 2.64
C LEU A 246 -8.83 3.65 2.22
N PRO A 247 -8.94 2.41 2.72
CA PRO A 247 -10.08 1.55 2.38
C PRO A 247 -11.44 2.16 2.74
N SER A 248 -11.53 2.85 3.89
CA SER A 248 -12.76 3.52 4.31
C SER A 248 -13.11 4.72 3.42
N GLY A 249 -12.10 5.52 3.03
CA GLY A 249 -12.32 6.62 2.08
C GLY A 249 -12.71 6.13 0.68
N VAL A 250 -12.19 4.97 0.25
CA VAL A 250 -12.61 4.33 -1.00
C VAL A 250 -14.05 3.83 -0.91
N ALA A 251 -14.44 3.22 0.21
CA ALA A 251 -15.83 2.76 0.42
C ALA A 251 -16.80 3.94 0.38
N GLU A 252 -16.49 5.05 1.06
CA GLU A 252 -17.32 6.25 1.05
C GLU A 252 -17.42 6.89 -0.36
N MET A 253 -16.31 6.95 -1.11
CA MET A 253 -16.30 7.42 -2.50
C MET A 253 -17.26 6.61 -3.39
N ILE A 254 -17.26 5.28 -3.22
CA ILE A 254 -18.19 4.39 -3.95
C ILE A 254 -19.64 4.64 -3.52
N GLU A 255 -19.91 4.71 -2.22
CA GLU A 255 -21.24 4.92 -1.65
C GLU A 255 -21.86 6.25 -2.10
N LYS A 256 -21.06 7.32 -2.12
CA LYS A 256 -21.48 8.65 -2.59
C LYS A 256 -21.63 8.73 -4.14
N GLY A 257 -21.23 7.68 -4.88
CA GLY A 257 -21.25 7.69 -6.34
C GLY A 257 -20.24 8.65 -6.99
N GLU A 258 -19.21 9.04 -6.24
CA GLU A 258 -18.13 9.95 -6.69
C GLU A 258 -17.08 9.23 -7.55
N GLY A 259 -17.04 7.89 -7.45
CA GLY A 259 -16.14 7.06 -8.24
C GLY A 259 -16.50 5.59 -8.20
N SER A 260 -15.88 4.81 -9.07
CA SER A 260 -15.95 3.35 -9.08
C SER A 260 -14.55 2.73 -9.10
N VAL A 261 -14.41 1.52 -8.56
CA VAL A 261 -13.12 0.83 -8.45
C VAL A 261 -13.21 -0.54 -9.15
N GLU A 262 -12.43 -0.74 -10.22
CA GLU A 262 -12.28 -2.04 -10.87
C GLU A 262 -11.40 -2.95 -10.02
N VAL A 263 -11.81 -4.19 -9.82
CA VAL A 263 -11.01 -5.20 -9.10
C VAL A 263 -10.21 -5.98 -10.13
N LEU A 264 -8.95 -5.58 -10.30
CA LEU A 264 -7.95 -6.31 -11.06
C LEU A 264 -7.44 -7.49 -10.22
N SER A 265 -6.81 -8.49 -10.84
CA SER A 265 -6.27 -9.63 -10.11
C SER A 265 -4.79 -9.86 -10.40
N SER A 266 -4.08 -10.37 -9.42
CA SER A 266 -2.71 -10.88 -9.54
C SER A 266 -2.62 -12.27 -8.94
N ASP A 267 -1.93 -13.17 -9.64
CA ASP A 267 -1.61 -14.52 -9.16
C ASP A 267 -0.27 -14.57 -8.39
N ASP A 268 0.42 -13.43 -8.25
CA ASP A 268 1.67 -13.36 -7.51
C ASP A 268 1.44 -13.67 -6.02
N LYS A 269 2.46 -14.27 -5.40
CA LYS A 269 2.51 -14.42 -3.96
C LYS A 269 2.84 -13.07 -3.33
N TRP A 270 1.96 -12.60 -2.47
CA TRP A 270 2.23 -11.49 -1.60
C TRP A 270 2.94 -11.96 -0.32
N PHE A 271 3.89 -11.18 0.14
CA PHE A 271 4.44 -11.29 1.49
C PHE A 271 4.85 -9.91 2.01
N GLY A 272 4.77 -9.74 3.30
CA GLY A 272 5.14 -8.50 3.97
C GLY A 272 6.25 -8.72 4.99
N MET A 273 6.84 -7.63 5.44
CA MET A 273 7.82 -7.62 6.52
C MET A 273 7.23 -6.83 7.69
N THR A 274 6.31 -7.44 8.45
CA THR A 274 5.61 -6.79 9.56
C THR A 274 6.40 -6.89 10.86
N TYR A 275 7.07 -8.00 11.08
CA TYR A 275 7.86 -8.27 12.26
C TYR A 275 9.32 -8.61 11.89
N PRO A 276 10.31 -8.46 12.82
CA PRO A 276 11.70 -8.86 12.58
C PRO A 276 11.82 -10.32 12.13
N GLU A 277 10.95 -11.18 12.64
CA GLU A 277 10.90 -12.62 12.36
C GLU A 277 10.53 -12.94 10.91
N ASP A 278 9.90 -12.00 10.19
CA ASP A 278 9.55 -12.15 8.78
C ASP A 278 10.78 -12.10 7.87
N LYS A 279 11.86 -11.41 8.31
CA LYS A 279 13.04 -11.11 7.48
C LYS A 279 13.70 -12.35 6.86
N PRO A 280 13.94 -13.47 7.60
CA PRO A 280 14.54 -14.65 7.00
C PRO A 280 13.68 -15.26 5.87
N MET A 281 12.37 -15.27 6.02
CA MET A 281 11.43 -15.77 5.00
C MET A 281 11.44 -14.87 3.77
N VAL A 282 11.40 -13.54 3.97
CA VAL A 282 11.48 -12.54 2.88
C VAL A 282 12.79 -12.70 2.11
N MET A 283 13.92 -12.77 2.80
CA MET A 283 15.24 -12.97 2.17
C MET A 283 15.32 -14.27 1.37
N SER A 284 14.80 -15.38 1.93
CA SER A 284 14.75 -16.67 1.23
C SER A 284 13.89 -16.61 -0.02
N SER A 285 12.72 -15.97 0.07
CA SER A 285 11.80 -15.81 -1.07
C SER A 285 12.40 -14.98 -2.20
N LEU A 286 13.09 -13.89 -1.87
CA LEU A 286 13.77 -13.04 -2.85
C LEU A 286 14.97 -13.74 -3.47
N ARG A 287 15.78 -14.46 -2.67
CA ARG A 287 16.89 -15.27 -3.17
C ARG A 287 16.42 -16.31 -4.18
N ALA A 288 15.37 -17.07 -3.87
CA ALA A 288 14.80 -18.04 -4.80
C ALA A 288 14.35 -17.40 -6.13
N LYS A 289 13.79 -16.18 -6.07
CA LYS A 289 13.42 -15.42 -7.28
C LYS A 289 14.63 -14.96 -8.09
N ILE A 290 15.74 -14.59 -7.45
CA ILE A 290 16.99 -14.26 -8.13
C ILE A 290 17.60 -15.52 -8.76
N GLU A 291 17.71 -16.62 -8.01
CA GLU A 291 18.26 -17.90 -8.48
C GLU A 291 17.47 -18.50 -9.65
N SER A 292 16.15 -18.26 -9.69
CA SER A 292 15.29 -18.67 -10.82
C SER A 292 15.37 -17.74 -12.05
N GLY A 293 16.14 -16.64 -11.98
CA GLY A 293 16.22 -15.64 -13.04
C GLY A 293 15.01 -14.70 -13.14
N TYR A 294 14.08 -14.74 -12.16
CA TYR A 294 12.95 -13.81 -12.10
C TYR A 294 13.43 -12.37 -11.87
N TYR A 295 14.43 -12.19 -10.99
CA TYR A 295 15.19 -10.95 -10.85
C TYR A 295 16.64 -11.13 -11.31
N PRO A 296 17.29 -10.07 -11.81
CA PRO A 296 18.74 -10.10 -12.01
C PRO A 296 19.45 -10.21 -10.65
N GLU A 297 20.70 -10.70 -10.67
CA GLU A 297 21.53 -10.81 -9.46
C GLU A 297 21.68 -9.46 -8.76
N LYS A 298 21.86 -8.38 -9.54
CA LYS A 298 21.80 -6.98 -9.08
C LYS A 298 20.61 -6.30 -9.72
N LEU A 299 19.72 -5.74 -8.92
CA LEU A 299 18.54 -5.02 -9.44
C LEU A 299 18.94 -3.77 -10.23
N TRP A 300 20.01 -3.12 -9.80
CA TRP A 300 20.46 -1.86 -10.37
C TRP A 300 21.88 -1.99 -10.90
N GLU A 301 22.08 -1.60 -12.15
CA GLU A 301 23.40 -1.34 -12.70
C GLU A 301 23.98 -0.10 -12.01
N ASN A 302 25.23 -0.16 -11.54
CA ASN A 302 25.90 0.92 -10.80
C ASN A 302 26.11 2.17 -11.66
#